data_1cc2b08680f2387e511b96ca4607daf8
#
_entry.id   1cc2b08680f2387e511b96ca4607daf8
#
_cell.length_a   1.000
_cell.length_b   1.000
_cell.length_c   1.000
_cell.angle_alpha   90.00
_cell.angle_beta   90.00
_cell.angle_gamma   90.00
#
_symmetry.space_group_name_H-M   'P 1'
#
loop_
_entity.id
_entity.type
_entity.pdbx_description
1 polymer ?
#
loop_
_entity_poly.entity_id
_entity_poly.type
_entity_poly.pdbx_seq_one_letter_code
_entity_poly.pdbx_strand_id
1 'polypeptide(L)'
;MSEKIRILCVGAGNMGTSHARAYHKLDEFEIVGIVTRSAESREKLNEELGGGYALFDDYASALAETKPEAVSISTYPDTHASFAEAAFDAGAHVFIEKPLAETVAGAERIVAKAKATGKKLVIGYILRHHPSWIQFIELAQTLGKPLVMRMNLNQQSSGAAWETHRNLISSISPIVDCGVHYVDVMCQMTRSRPVRVSGLGARLTNDIPEDKINYGHLQVAFEDGSVGWYEAGWGPMMSEMAFFVKDVVGPKGCVSIAAKSAGAAGSSDDVDAHSKTESLLVHHGELGEDGTFVKA
;
A
#
# COMPACT_ATOMS: atom_id res chain seq x y z
N MET A 1 6.56 25.57 22.41
CA MET A 1 5.89 24.81 21.33
C MET A 1 7.01 24.32 20.42
N SER A 2 7.05 23.04 20.06
CA SER A 2 7.99 22.56 19.05
C SER A 2 7.70 23.25 17.72
N GLU A 3 8.73 23.54 16.96
CA GLU A 3 8.59 24.09 15.61
C GLU A 3 7.87 23.04 14.74
N LYS A 4 6.88 23.44 13.94
CA LYS A 4 6.11 22.54 13.07
C LYS A 4 6.98 22.10 11.90
N ILE A 5 6.83 20.85 11.47
CA ILE A 5 7.49 20.33 10.28
C ILE A 5 6.81 20.89 9.04
N ARG A 6 7.55 21.63 8.23
CA ARG A 6 7.07 22.24 6.98
C ARG A 6 7.00 21.19 5.88
N ILE A 7 5.78 20.76 5.48
CA ILE A 7 5.56 19.69 4.54
C ILE A 7 4.95 20.18 3.22
N LEU A 8 5.51 19.72 2.09
CA LEU A 8 4.99 19.93 0.75
C LEU A 8 4.20 18.69 0.32
N CYS A 9 2.92 18.87 -0.01
CA CYS A 9 2.04 17.80 -0.49
C CYS A 9 2.07 17.71 -2.02
N VAL A 10 2.52 16.58 -2.58
CA VAL A 10 2.68 16.34 -4.01
C VAL A 10 1.74 15.24 -4.46
N GLY A 11 0.77 15.60 -5.32
CA GLY A 11 -0.35 14.77 -5.73
C GLY A 11 -1.62 15.09 -4.95
N ALA A 12 -2.72 15.34 -5.65
CA ALA A 12 -4.06 15.58 -5.09
C ALA A 12 -5.09 14.57 -5.62
N GLY A 13 -4.65 13.32 -5.87
CA GLY A 13 -5.50 12.15 -6.07
C GLY A 13 -6.02 11.60 -4.73
N ASN A 14 -6.69 10.44 -4.75
CA ASN A 14 -7.28 9.84 -3.54
C ASN A 14 -6.30 9.78 -2.36
N MET A 15 -5.14 9.14 -2.53
CA MET A 15 -4.16 9.01 -1.45
C MET A 15 -3.53 10.35 -1.06
N GLY A 16 -3.19 11.20 -2.04
CA GLY A 16 -2.63 12.53 -1.75
C GLY A 16 -3.58 13.43 -0.95
N THR A 17 -4.87 13.39 -1.27
CA THR A 17 -5.91 14.08 -0.52
C THR A 17 -6.03 13.54 0.90
N SER A 18 -6.03 12.21 1.08
CA SER A 18 -6.07 11.59 2.40
C SER A 18 -4.87 11.97 3.28
N HIS A 19 -3.67 11.96 2.71
CA HIS A 19 -2.46 12.39 3.43
C HIS A 19 -2.49 13.90 3.77
N ALA A 20 -2.89 14.76 2.82
CA ALA A 20 -3.00 16.18 3.08
C ALA A 20 -4.01 16.50 4.20
N ARG A 21 -5.17 15.81 4.23
CA ARG A 21 -6.14 15.90 5.33
C ARG A 21 -5.53 15.49 6.67
N ALA A 22 -4.71 14.45 6.69
CA ALA A 22 -4.03 14.00 7.89
C ALA A 22 -3.03 15.05 8.38
N TYR A 23 -2.16 15.55 7.50
CA TYR A 23 -1.20 16.61 7.86
C TYR A 23 -1.88 17.89 8.30
N HIS A 24 -3.01 18.26 7.67
CA HIS A 24 -3.79 19.45 8.07
C HIS A 24 -4.33 19.35 9.52
N LYS A 25 -4.66 18.13 9.97
CA LYS A 25 -5.21 17.88 11.32
C LYS A 25 -4.15 17.71 12.40
N LEU A 26 -2.91 17.44 12.04
CA LEU A 26 -1.82 17.17 12.97
C LEU A 26 -1.10 18.48 13.32
N ASP A 27 -1.06 18.82 14.61
CA ASP A 27 -0.43 20.05 15.08
C ASP A 27 1.09 20.11 14.83
N GLU A 28 1.72 18.98 14.60
CA GLU A 28 3.15 18.84 14.32
C GLU A 28 3.53 19.25 12.90
N PHE A 29 2.56 19.42 11.98
CA PHE A 29 2.82 19.75 10.59
C PHE A 29 2.28 21.12 10.19
N GLU A 30 2.95 21.74 9.22
CA GLU A 30 2.51 22.91 8.47
C GLU A 30 2.58 22.58 6.98
N ILE A 31 1.43 22.53 6.29
CA ILE A 31 1.41 22.37 4.84
C ILE A 31 1.88 23.68 4.20
N VAL A 32 3.03 23.64 3.53
CA VAL A 32 3.63 24.84 2.89
C VAL A 32 3.28 24.98 1.42
N GLY A 33 2.65 23.97 0.83
CA GLY A 33 2.15 24.00 -0.54
C GLY A 33 1.53 22.69 -0.99
N ILE A 34 0.73 22.78 -2.05
CA ILE A 34 0.06 21.65 -2.72
C ILE A 34 0.49 21.66 -4.17
N VAL A 35 1.04 20.54 -4.67
CA VAL A 35 1.52 20.37 -6.03
C VAL A 35 0.70 19.34 -6.76
N THR A 36 0.07 19.68 -7.87
CA THR A 36 -0.47 18.73 -8.83
C THR A 36 -0.71 19.42 -10.19
N ARG A 37 -0.62 18.68 -11.28
CA ARG A 37 -0.81 19.20 -12.64
C ARG A 37 -2.24 19.72 -12.89
N SER A 38 -3.24 19.07 -12.28
CA SER A 38 -4.65 19.48 -12.42
C SER A 38 -4.96 20.68 -11.55
N ALA A 39 -5.32 21.81 -12.16
CA ALA A 39 -5.76 23.02 -11.45
C ALA A 39 -7.01 22.73 -10.61
N GLU A 40 -7.99 22.05 -11.19
CA GLU A 40 -9.23 21.66 -10.51
C GLU A 40 -8.95 20.86 -9.22
N SER A 41 -8.05 19.87 -9.28
CA SER A 41 -7.71 19.06 -8.12
C SER A 41 -6.98 19.85 -7.04
N ARG A 42 -6.12 20.82 -7.43
CA ARG A 42 -5.43 21.72 -6.49
C ARG A 42 -6.41 22.61 -5.74
N GLU A 43 -7.28 23.25 -6.50
CA GLU A 43 -8.26 24.20 -5.98
C GLU A 43 -9.24 23.48 -5.05
N LYS A 44 -9.78 22.35 -5.49
CA LYS A 44 -10.68 21.52 -4.70
C LYS A 44 -10.07 21.10 -3.36
N LEU A 45 -8.81 20.61 -3.37
CA LEU A 45 -8.13 20.20 -2.14
C LEU A 45 -7.84 21.41 -1.24
N ASN A 46 -7.42 22.53 -1.82
CA ASN A 46 -7.18 23.77 -1.08
C ASN A 46 -8.46 24.27 -0.39
N GLU A 47 -9.58 24.33 -1.10
CA GLU A 47 -10.88 24.72 -0.53
C GLU A 47 -11.32 23.80 0.60
N GLU A 48 -11.18 22.49 0.39
CA GLU A 48 -11.53 21.47 1.39
C GLU A 48 -10.74 21.62 2.67
N LEU A 49 -9.48 22.02 2.60
CA LEU A 49 -8.61 22.24 3.75
C LEU A 49 -8.74 23.66 4.37
N GLY A 50 -9.73 24.45 3.92
CA GLY A 50 -10.00 25.79 4.44
C GLY A 50 -9.36 26.95 3.67
N GLY A 51 -8.65 26.66 2.58
CA GLY A 51 -8.03 27.66 1.71
C GLY A 51 -6.70 28.22 2.22
N GLY A 52 -6.07 29.04 1.40
CA GLY A 52 -4.88 29.82 1.77
C GLY A 52 -3.54 29.13 1.58
N TYR A 53 -3.50 27.91 1.06
CA TYR A 53 -2.26 27.22 0.74
C TYR A 53 -1.65 27.69 -0.58
N ALA A 54 -0.31 27.69 -0.68
CA ALA A 54 0.37 27.91 -1.95
C ALA A 54 0.11 26.74 -2.93
N LEU A 55 -0.28 27.06 -4.15
CA LEU A 55 -0.66 26.09 -5.17
C LEU A 55 0.33 26.10 -6.34
N PHE A 56 0.84 24.90 -6.70
CA PHE A 56 1.85 24.75 -7.73
C PHE A 56 1.43 23.70 -8.76
N ASP A 57 1.78 23.90 -10.02
CA ASP A 57 1.68 22.91 -11.10
C ASP A 57 3.04 22.31 -11.46
N ASP A 58 4.12 22.94 -11.01
CA ASP A 58 5.51 22.49 -11.18
C ASP A 58 6.17 22.16 -9.84
N TYR A 59 6.71 20.95 -9.75
CA TYR A 59 7.33 20.46 -8.51
C TYR A 59 8.66 21.14 -8.20
N ALA A 60 9.47 21.44 -9.22
CA ALA A 60 10.77 22.05 -8.98
C ALA A 60 10.61 23.47 -8.45
N SER A 61 9.68 24.25 -9.01
CA SER A 61 9.32 25.57 -8.50
C SER A 61 8.81 25.52 -7.07
N ALA A 62 7.92 24.56 -6.77
CA ALA A 62 7.41 24.37 -5.41
C ALA A 62 8.51 24.08 -4.38
N LEU A 63 9.46 23.20 -4.70
CA LEU A 63 10.61 22.90 -3.84
C LEU A 63 11.48 24.15 -3.60
N ALA A 64 11.77 24.92 -4.65
CA ALA A 64 12.62 26.10 -4.58
C ALA A 64 11.99 27.22 -3.76
N GLU A 65 10.68 27.44 -3.91
CA GLU A 65 9.97 28.54 -3.24
C GLU A 65 9.62 28.19 -1.78
N THR A 66 9.13 26.96 -1.54
CA THR A 66 8.67 26.58 -0.20
C THR A 66 9.79 26.09 0.71
N LYS A 67 10.89 25.56 0.18
CA LYS A 67 12.00 24.99 0.93
C LYS A 67 11.51 24.09 2.07
N PRO A 68 10.79 22.99 1.75
CA PRO A 68 10.13 22.17 2.75
C PRO A 68 11.16 21.33 3.54
N GLU A 69 10.82 21.00 4.80
CA GLU A 69 11.59 20.03 5.59
C GLU A 69 11.22 18.58 5.26
N ALA A 70 9.97 18.38 4.79
CA ALA A 70 9.45 17.10 4.36
C ALA A 70 8.61 17.24 3.08
N VAL A 71 8.60 16.19 2.26
CA VAL A 71 7.75 16.08 1.06
C VAL A 71 6.94 14.81 1.16
N SER A 72 5.62 14.92 0.95
CA SER A 72 4.71 13.79 0.82
C SER A 72 4.39 13.57 -0.66
N ILE A 73 4.87 12.45 -1.24
CA ILE A 73 4.73 12.13 -2.66
C ILE A 73 3.64 11.07 -2.84
N SER A 74 2.53 11.46 -3.47
CA SER A 74 1.35 10.62 -3.72
C SER A 74 0.92 10.75 -5.18
N THR A 75 1.87 10.53 -6.07
CA THR A 75 1.71 10.59 -7.53
C THR A 75 1.69 9.18 -8.14
N TYR A 76 1.71 9.08 -9.46
CA TYR A 76 1.90 7.80 -10.13
C TYR A 76 3.35 7.30 -9.99
N PRO A 77 3.57 5.98 -9.95
CA PRO A 77 4.89 5.38 -9.67
C PRO A 77 6.02 5.79 -10.63
N ASP A 78 5.70 6.17 -11.86
CA ASP A 78 6.64 6.65 -12.88
C ASP A 78 7.40 7.91 -12.45
N THR A 79 6.79 8.74 -11.60
CA THR A 79 7.42 9.98 -11.09
C THR A 79 8.13 9.78 -9.75
N HIS A 80 7.92 8.68 -9.06
CA HIS A 80 8.40 8.47 -7.69
C HIS A 80 9.91 8.65 -7.54
N ALA A 81 10.69 8.03 -8.43
CA ALA A 81 12.14 8.08 -8.31
C ALA A 81 12.68 9.50 -8.48
N SER A 82 12.26 10.21 -9.53
CA SER A 82 12.72 11.56 -9.81
C SER A 82 12.30 12.56 -8.73
N PHE A 83 11.07 12.42 -8.23
CA PHE A 83 10.56 13.33 -7.21
C PHE A 83 11.20 13.11 -5.85
N ALA A 84 11.43 11.85 -5.46
CA ALA A 84 12.14 11.54 -4.22
C ALA A 84 13.60 12.01 -4.26
N GLU A 85 14.29 11.78 -5.39
CA GLU A 85 15.68 12.23 -5.56
C GLU A 85 15.79 13.77 -5.47
N ALA A 86 14.87 14.51 -6.13
CA ALA A 86 14.82 15.97 -6.06
C ALA A 86 14.52 16.50 -4.65
N ALA A 87 13.62 15.84 -3.90
CA ALA A 87 13.35 16.20 -2.51
C ALA A 87 14.58 16.02 -1.62
N PHE A 88 15.31 14.90 -1.77
CA PHE A 88 16.55 14.68 -1.02
C PHE A 88 17.64 15.69 -1.37
N ASP A 89 17.77 16.07 -2.66
CA ASP A 89 18.71 17.12 -3.10
C ASP A 89 18.35 18.51 -2.54
N ALA A 90 17.05 18.77 -2.36
CA ALA A 90 16.55 19.97 -1.67
C ALA A 90 16.71 19.91 -0.16
N GLY A 91 17.21 18.80 0.41
CA GLY A 91 17.42 18.63 1.83
C GLY A 91 16.17 18.24 2.62
N ALA A 92 15.11 17.78 1.97
CA ALA A 92 13.87 17.36 2.62
C ALA A 92 13.86 15.87 2.99
N HIS A 93 13.11 15.52 4.03
CA HIS A 93 12.68 14.15 4.31
C HIS A 93 11.57 13.74 3.33
N VAL A 94 11.40 12.45 3.06
CA VAL A 94 10.42 11.96 2.09
C VAL A 94 9.48 10.93 2.72
N PHE A 95 8.18 11.20 2.64
CA PHE A 95 7.14 10.18 2.63
C PHE A 95 6.74 9.93 1.18
N ILE A 96 6.60 8.68 0.78
CA ILE A 96 6.25 8.31 -0.60
C ILE A 96 5.27 7.15 -0.61
N GLU A 97 4.25 7.25 -1.47
CA GLU A 97 3.33 6.15 -1.70
C GLU A 97 4.01 4.92 -2.33
N LYS A 98 3.38 3.79 -2.10
CA LYS A 98 3.78 2.52 -2.73
C LYS A 98 3.28 2.44 -4.20
N PRO A 99 3.93 1.65 -5.07
CA PRO A 99 5.25 1.06 -4.87
C PRO A 99 6.34 2.14 -4.84
N LEU A 100 7.45 1.90 -4.15
CA LEU A 100 8.54 2.87 -4.03
C LEU A 100 9.05 3.38 -5.39
N ALA A 101 9.10 2.48 -6.39
CA ALA A 101 9.44 2.77 -7.77
C ALA A 101 8.88 1.68 -8.69
N GLU A 102 8.84 1.91 -9.99
CA GLU A 102 8.45 0.91 -11.00
C GLU A 102 9.47 -0.22 -11.15
N THR A 103 10.74 0.04 -10.83
CA THR A 103 11.84 -0.92 -10.99
C THR A 103 12.69 -1.04 -9.73
N VAL A 104 13.35 -2.20 -9.58
CA VAL A 104 14.30 -2.44 -8.49
C VAL A 104 15.42 -1.41 -8.51
N ALA A 105 16.00 -1.13 -9.68
CA ALA A 105 17.06 -0.13 -9.82
C ALA A 105 16.60 1.29 -9.40
N GLY A 106 15.35 1.67 -9.70
CA GLY A 106 14.76 2.91 -9.22
C GLY A 106 14.65 2.96 -7.70
N ALA A 107 14.16 1.88 -7.10
CA ALA A 107 14.05 1.76 -5.65
C ALA A 107 15.43 1.80 -4.95
N GLU A 108 16.42 1.13 -5.50
CA GLU A 108 17.80 1.14 -4.99
C GLU A 108 18.42 2.54 -5.02
N ARG A 109 18.19 3.30 -6.10
CA ARG A 109 18.66 4.70 -6.20
C ARG A 109 18.03 5.58 -5.13
N ILE A 110 16.71 5.50 -4.93
CA ILE A 110 16.01 6.27 -3.90
C ILE A 110 16.60 5.95 -2.51
N VAL A 111 16.75 4.67 -2.18
CA VAL A 111 17.30 4.22 -0.89
C VAL A 111 18.76 4.69 -0.71
N ALA A 112 19.58 4.57 -1.75
CA ALA A 112 20.97 5.03 -1.73
C ALA A 112 21.05 6.54 -1.51
N LYS A 113 20.18 7.31 -2.20
CA LYS A 113 20.12 8.77 -2.07
C LYS A 113 19.70 9.20 -0.66
N ALA A 114 18.66 8.57 -0.10
CA ALA A 114 18.23 8.81 1.28
C ALA A 114 19.37 8.60 2.29
N LYS A 115 20.13 7.50 2.13
CA LYS A 115 21.31 7.21 2.97
C LYS A 115 22.42 8.24 2.78
N ALA A 116 22.74 8.61 1.55
CA ALA A 116 23.80 9.56 1.24
C ALA A 116 23.52 10.96 1.77
N THR A 117 22.24 11.39 1.78
CA THR A 117 21.82 12.69 2.30
C THR A 117 21.52 12.69 3.80
N GLY A 118 21.47 11.52 4.45
CA GLY A 118 21.09 11.37 5.85
C GLY A 118 19.62 11.70 6.11
N LYS A 119 18.78 11.73 5.07
CA LYS A 119 17.36 12.05 5.19
C LYS A 119 16.51 10.80 5.40
N LYS A 120 15.38 10.98 6.06
CA LYS A 120 14.43 9.89 6.30
C LYS A 120 13.62 9.61 5.03
N LEU A 121 13.40 8.32 4.76
CA LEU A 121 12.50 7.81 3.75
C LEU A 121 11.45 6.93 4.42
N VAL A 122 10.18 7.29 4.26
CA VAL A 122 9.04 6.51 4.74
C VAL A 122 8.19 6.12 3.53
N ILE A 123 7.84 4.85 3.43
CA ILE A 123 7.03 4.32 2.32
C ILE A 123 5.64 3.99 2.85
N GLY A 124 4.60 4.27 2.08
CA GLY A 124 3.19 4.10 2.42
C GLY A 124 2.72 2.64 2.57
N TYR A 125 3.44 1.80 3.32
CA TYR A 125 3.01 0.45 3.66
C TYR A 125 1.98 0.47 4.79
N ILE A 126 0.74 0.83 4.46
CA ILE A 126 -0.35 1.07 5.42
C ILE A 126 -0.63 -0.14 6.32
N LEU A 127 -0.50 -1.37 5.81
CA LEU A 127 -0.76 -2.58 6.60
C LEU A 127 0.21 -2.78 7.76
N ARG A 128 1.37 -2.15 7.75
CA ARG A 128 2.31 -2.13 8.88
C ARG A 128 1.78 -1.34 10.08
N HIS A 129 0.83 -0.43 9.86
CA HIS A 129 0.33 0.50 10.86
C HIS A 129 -1.15 0.29 11.19
N HIS A 130 -1.86 -0.52 10.41
CA HIS A 130 -3.26 -0.84 10.66
C HIS A 130 -3.39 -1.79 11.86
N PRO A 131 -4.17 -1.45 12.92
CA PRO A 131 -4.18 -2.21 14.18
C PRO A 131 -4.47 -3.70 14.00
N SER A 132 -5.47 -4.04 13.18
CA SER A 132 -5.83 -5.46 12.94
C SER A 132 -4.74 -6.22 12.20
N TRP A 133 -3.99 -5.55 11.30
CA TRP A 133 -2.88 -6.18 10.58
C TRP A 133 -1.66 -6.36 11.46
N ILE A 134 -1.37 -5.43 12.36
CA ILE A 134 -0.33 -5.59 13.39
C ILE A 134 -0.64 -6.84 14.21
N GLN A 135 -1.86 -6.97 14.74
CA GLN A 135 -2.29 -8.14 15.50
C GLN A 135 -2.25 -9.43 14.66
N PHE A 136 -2.66 -9.38 13.40
CA PHE A 136 -2.59 -10.53 12.48
C PHE A 136 -1.15 -11.01 12.27
N ILE A 137 -0.20 -10.08 12.07
CA ILE A 137 1.22 -10.39 11.93
C ILE A 137 1.79 -10.99 13.23
N GLU A 138 1.48 -10.41 14.38
CA GLU A 138 1.93 -10.90 15.68
C GLU A 138 1.41 -12.31 15.96
N LEU A 139 0.12 -12.56 15.73
CA LEU A 139 -0.47 -13.89 15.87
C LEU A 139 0.17 -14.91 14.92
N ALA A 140 0.39 -14.55 13.66
CA ALA A 140 1.05 -15.42 12.69
C ALA A 140 2.46 -15.85 13.16
N GLN A 141 3.22 -14.94 13.78
CA GLN A 141 4.55 -15.26 14.33
C GLN A 141 4.52 -16.27 15.47
N THR A 142 3.39 -16.48 16.15
CA THR A 142 3.25 -17.48 17.23
C THR A 142 3.00 -18.90 16.73
N LEU A 143 2.61 -19.06 15.46
CA LEU A 143 2.18 -20.34 14.88
C LEU A 143 3.33 -21.32 14.61
N GLY A 144 4.57 -20.92 14.86
CA GLY A 144 5.77 -21.71 14.52
C GLY A 144 6.14 -21.54 13.06
N LYS A 145 7.05 -22.40 12.58
CA LYS A 145 7.56 -22.37 11.20
C LYS A 145 7.69 -23.80 10.66
N PRO A 146 7.55 -23.98 9.32
CA PRO A 146 7.26 -22.98 8.28
C PRO A 146 5.83 -22.46 8.34
N LEU A 147 5.57 -21.29 7.74
CA LEU A 147 4.24 -20.73 7.57
C LEU A 147 3.74 -20.97 6.12
N VAL A 148 2.44 -21.21 5.99
CA VAL A 148 1.71 -21.14 4.71
C VAL A 148 0.81 -19.91 4.77
N MET A 149 1.05 -18.93 3.90
CA MET A 149 0.34 -17.66 3.87
C MET A 149 -0.48 -17.56 2.58
N ARG A 150 -1.80 -17.37 2.70
CA ARG A 150 -2.74 -17.30 1.59
C ARG A 150 -3.50 -15.98 1.66
N MET A 151 -3.33 -15.14 0.64
CA MET A 151 -3.94 -13.81 0.64
C MET A 151 -4.40 -13.43 -0.75
N ASN A 152 -5.49 -12.65 -0.83
CA ASN A 152 -5.95 -12.08 -2.08
C ASN A 152 -6.52 -10.67 -1.91
N LEU A 153 -6.56 -9.93 -3.01
CA LEU A 153 -7.31 -8.70 -3.14
C LEU A 153 -7.88 -8.58 -4.55
N ASN A 154 -9.06 -9.12 -4.76
CA ASN A 154 -9.82 -8.92 -5.98
C ASN A 154 -10.73 -7.70 -5.80
N GLN A 155 -10.66 -6.74 -6.72
CA GLN A 155 -11.43 -5.51 -6.67
C GLN A 155 -12.36 -5.44 -7.88
N GLN A 156 -13.66 -5.60 -7.61
CA GLN A 156 -14.69 -5.33 -8.59
C GLN A 156 -14.75 -3.82 -8.82
N SER A 157 -14.63 -3.39 -10.06
CA SER A 157 -14.66 -1.97 -10.39
C SER A 157 -15.46 -1.68 -11.66
N SER A 158 -16.18 -0.56 -11.65
CA SER A 158 -17.01 -0.06 -12.74
C SER A 158 -16.97 1.46 -12.79
N GLY A 159 -17.39 2.08 -13.89
CA GLY A 159 -17.42 3.53 -14.04
C GLY A 159 -16.06 4.17 -13.79
N ALA A 160 -16.02 5.23 -13.01
CA ALA A 160 -14.81 5.98 -12.70
C ALA A 160 -13.74 5.14 -11.98
N ALA A 161 -14.13 4.19 -11.14
CA ALA A 161 -13.20 3.27 -10.47
C ALA A 161 -12.51 2.35 -11.49
N TRP A 162 -13.24 1.84 -12.49
CA TRP A 162 -12.65 1.05 -13.56
C TRP A 162 -11.72 1.89 -14.45
N GLU A 163 -12.08 3.12 -14.72
CA GLU A 163 -11.22 4.05 -15.45
C GLU A 163 -9.89 4.29 -14.72
N THR A 164 -9.93 4.49 -13.41
CA THR A 164 -8.73 4.61 -12.57
C THR A 164 -7.86 3.36 -12.66
N HIS A 165 -8.46 2.16 -12.54
CA HIS A 165 -7.71 0.90 -12.67
C HIS A 165 -7.10 0.72 -14.06
N ARG A 166 -7.82 1.05 -15.15
CA ARG A 166 -7.27 1.00 -16.51
C ARG A 166 -6.06 1.92 -16.69
N ASN A 167 -6.11 3.12 -16.10
CA ASN A 167 -5.00 4.04 -16.14
C ASN A 167 -3.78 3.49 -15.38
N LEU A 168 -3.99 2.89 -14.20
CA LEU A 168 -2.93 2.24 -13.43
C LEU A 168 -2.32 1.04 -14.18
N ILE A 169 -3.15 0.22 -14.84
CA ILE A 169 -2.71 -0.96 -15.61
C ILE A 169 -1.74 -0.57 -16.73
N SER A 170 -1.79 0.66 -17.22
CA SER A 170 -0.84 1.14 -18.23
C SER A 170 0.61 1.11 -17.73
N SER A 171 0.84 1.30 -16.45
CA SER A 171 2.18 1.29 -15.83
C SER A 171 2.43 0.04 -14.99
N ILE A 172 1.50 -0.37 -14.14
CA ILE A 172 1.67 -1.48 -13.19
C ILE A 172 0.47 -2.43 -13.20
N SER A 173 0.72 -3.71 -12.88
CA SER A 173 -0.35 -4.70 -12.74
C SER A 173 -0.97 -4.68 -11.34
N PRO A 174 -2.19 -5.26 -11.15
CA PRO A 174 -2.79 -5.45 -9.82
C PRO A 174 -1.88 -6.20 -8.85
N ILE A 175 -1.09 -7.15 -9.38
CA ILE A 175 -0.11 -7.91 -8.58
C ILE A 175 0.99 -7.03 -8.02
N VAL A 176 1.44 -6.03 -8.76
CA VAL A 176 2.46 -5.09 -8.27
C VAL A 176 1.83 -4.05 -7.36
N ASP A 177 0.77 -3.38 -7.80
CA ASP A 177 0.16 -2.28 -7.03
C ASP A 177 -0.32 -2.70 -5.64
N CYS A 178 -1.08 -3.78 -5.57
CA CYS A 178 -1.61 -4.29 -4.32
C CYS A 178 -0.65 -5.29 -3.65
N GLY A 179 0.03 -6.11 -4.45
CA GLY A 179 0.89 -7.20 -3.96
C GLY A 179 2.07 -6.74 -3.13
N VAL A 180 2.59 -5.52 -3.34
CA VAL A 180 3.67 -4.97 -2.51
C VAL A 180 3.29 -4.94 -1.03
N HIS A 181 2.03 -4.67 -0.69
CA HIS A 181 1.55 -4.72 0.70
C HIS A 181 1.58 -6.15 1.27
N TYR A 182 1.11 -7.11 0.49
CA TYR A 182 0.96 -8.50 0.96
C TYR A 182 2.29 -9.23 1.03
N VAL A 183 3.19 -9.01 0.06
CA VAL A 183 4.56 -9.54 0.14
C VAL A 183 5.31 -8.93 1.31
N ASP A 184 5.12 -7.65 1.58
CA ASP A 184 5.68 -6.99 2.76
C ASP A 184 5.17 -7.63 4.06
N VAL A 185 3.86 -7.86 4.18
CA VAL A 185 3.27 -8.55 5.34
C VAL A 185 3.82 -9.97 5.50
N MET A 186 3.97 -10.73 4.41
CA MET A 186 4.60 -12.06 4.45
C MET A 186 6.03 -11.99 4.97
N CYS A 187 6.81 -10.97 4.57
CA CYS A 187 8.15 -10.74 5.11
C CYS A 187 8.11 -10.39 6.62
N GLN A 188 7.12 -9.60 7.06
CA GLN A 188 6.95 -9.28 8.49
C GLN A 188 6.58 -10.54 9.32
N MET A 189 5.68 -11.39 8.81
CA MET A 189 5.26 -12.61 9.48
C MET A 189 6.40 -13.63 9.60
N THR A 190 7.11 -13.84 8.50
CA THR A 190 8.20 -14.83 8.45
C THR A 190 9.49 -14.33 9.08
N ARG A 191 9.76 -13.01 9.03
CA ARG A 191 11.08 -12.43 9.32
C ARG A 191 12.20 -13.18 8.58
N SER A 192 11.90 -13.68 7.39
CA SER A 192 12.77 -14.48 6.54
C SER A 192 12.86 -13.85 5.16
N ARG A 193 13.94 -14.14 4.47
CA ARG A 193 14.19 -13.59 3.13
C ARG A 193 13.43 -14.39 2.07
N PRO A 194 12.70 -13.74 1.12
CA PRO A 194 12.17 -14.42 -0.04
C PRO A 194 13.34 -14.87 -0.95
N VAL A 195 13.29 -16.13 -1.40
CA VAL A 195 14.37 -16.76 -2.20
C VAL A 195 13.91 -17.19 -3.57
N ARG A 196 12.61 -17.36 -3.77
CA ARG A 196 12.05 -17.73 -5.09
C ARG A 196 10.65 -17.14 -5.24
N VAL A 197 10.37 -16.63 -6.43
CA VAL A 197 9.03 -16.15 -6.83
C VAL A 197 8.63 -16.82 -8.13
N SER A 198 7.37 -17.22 -8.24
CA SER A 198 6.73 -17.69 -9.46
C SER A 198 5.37 -17.00 -9.61
N GLY A 199 5.00 -16.61 -10.79
CA GLY A 199 3.73 -15.90 -11.03
C GLY A 199 3.15 -16.21 -12.41
N LEU A 200 1.83 -16.07 -12.48
CA LEU A 200 1.06 -16.17 -13.72
C LEU A 200 0.10 -15.00 -13.77
N GLY A 201 -0.21 -14.54 -14.98
CA GLY A 201 -1.17 -13.45 -15.21
C GLY A 201 -2.09 -13.72 -16.37
N ALA A 202 -3.22 -13.06 -16.39
CA ALA A 202 -4.20 -13.15 -17.45
C ALA A 202 -4.75 -11.77 -17.82
N ARG A 203 -5.02 -11.56 -19.09
CA ARG A 203 -5.77 -10.42 -19.62
C ARG A 203 -7.22 -10.87 -19.82
N LEU A 204 -8.13 -10.36 -19.01
CA LEU A 204 -9.54 -10.77 -18.99
C LEU A 204 -10.47 -9.79 -19.71
N THR A 205 -9.93 -8.73 -20.34
CA THR A 205 -10.71 -7.73 -21.06
C THR A 205 -9.91 -7.15 -22.22
N ASN A 206 -10.60 -6.66 -23.23
CA ASN A 206 -9.99 -5.90 -24.32
C ASN A 206 -9.87 -4.40 -24.06
N ASP A 207 -10.36 -3.91 -22.91
CA ASP A 207 -10.32 -2.49 -22.54
C ASP A 207 -8.95 -2.02 -22.03
N ILE A 208 -7.97 -2.92 -21.97
CA ILE A 208 -6.59 -2.63 -21.56
C ILE A 208 -5.61 -3.00 -22.68
N PRO A 209 -4.38 -2.44 -22.71
CA PRO A 209 -3.37 -2.78 -23.72
C PRO A 209 -3.10 -4.29 -23.82
N GLU A 210 -2.70 -4.75 -25.00
CA GLU A 210 -2.52 -6.18 -25.29
C GLU A 210 -1.41 -6.83 -24.47
N ASP A 211 -0.39 -6.06 -24.09
CA ASP A 211 0.76 -6.48 -23.30
C ASP A 211 0.50 -6.42 -21.79
N LYS A 212 -0.68 -5.98 -21.36
CA LYS A 212 -1.03 -5.80 -19.94
C LYS A 212 -1.97 -6.89 -19.44
N ILE A 213 -1.93 -7.10 -18.12
CA ILE A 213 -2.78 -8.06 -17.42
C ILE A 213 -3.62 -7.32 -16.37
N ASN A 214 -4.86 -7.76 -16.17
CA ASN A 214 -5.73 -7.25 -15.11
C ASN A 214 -6.07 -8.31 -14.04
N TYR A 215 -5.49 -9.49 -14.15
CA TYR A 215 -5.51 -10.58 -13.18
C TYR A 215 -4.14 -11.22 -13.07
N GLY A 216 -3.77 -11.66 -11.86
CA GLY A 216 -2.59 -12.45 -11.67
C GLY A 216 -2.50 -13.07 -10.28
N HIS A 217 -1.62 -14.02 -10.15
CA HIS A 217 -1.21 -14.55 -8.85
C HIS A 217 0.28 -14.82 -8.81
N LEU A 218 0.83 -14.82 -7.60
CA LEU A 218 2.22 -15.16 -7.37
C LEU A 218 2.35 -16.13 -6.19
N GLN A 219 3.43 -16.88 -6.21
CA GLN A 219 3.90 -17.72 -5.11
C GLN A 219 5.29 -17.27 -4.70
N VAL A 220 5.52 -17.18 -3.40
CA VAL A 220 6.79 -16.76 -2.80
C VAL A 220 7.28 -17.89 -1.88
N ALA A 221 8.51 -18.34 -2.07
CA ALA A 221 9.19 -19.22 -1.12
C ALA A 221 10.23 -18.45 -0.33
N PHE A 222 10.30 -18.72 0.98
CA PHE A 222 11.19 -18.08 1.91
C PHE A 222 12.31 -19.02 2.38
N GLU A 223 13.40 -18.45 2.84
CA GLU A 223 14.60 -19.17 3.27
C GLU A 223 14.34 -20.14 4.43
N ASP A 224 13.35 -19.83 5.29
CA ASP A 224 12.93 -20.66 6.44
C ASP A 224 11.95 -21.80 6.07
N GLY A 225 11.71 -22.02 4.76
CA GLY A 225 10.77 -23.01 4.25
C GLY A 225 9.32 -22.54 4.18
N SER A 226 9.00 -21.35 4.65
CA SER A 226 7.67 -20.75 4.53
C SER A 226 7.31 -20.48 3.06
N VAL A 227 6.01 -20.53 2.75
CA VAL A 227 5.49 -20.26 1.41
C VAL A 227 4.33 -19.27 1.50
N GLY A 228 4.28 -18.36 0.55
CA GLY A 228 3.20 -17.39 0.39
C GLY A 228 2.52 -17.51 -0.96
N TRP A 229 1.22 -17.28 -0.99
CA TRP A 229 0.42 -17.15 -2.19
C TRP A 229 -0.36 -15.84 -2.14
N TYR A 230 -0.35 -15.11 -3.25
CA TYR A 230 -1.10 -13.88 -3.38
C TYR A 230 -1.77 -13.79 -4.75
N GLU A 231 -3.02 -13.33 -4.77
CA GLU A 231 -3.83 -13.14 -5.97
C GLU A 231 -4.42 -11.74 -5.97
N ALA A 232 -4.46 -11.10 -7.14
CA ALA A 232 -5.15 -9.83 -7.36
C ALA A 232 -5.75 -9.75 -8.75
N GLY A 233 -6.90 -9.10 -8.84
CA GLY A 233 -7.56 -8.82 -10.10
C GLY A 233 -8.38 -7.54 -10.02
N TRP A 234 -8.41 -6.78 -11.13
CA TRP A 234 -9.19 -5.56 -11.30
C TRP A 234 -10.15 -5.66 -12.48
N GLY A 235 -11.36 -5.20 -12.26
CA GLY A 235 -12.32 -5.04 -13.34
C GLY A 235 -13.75 -5.43 -12.97
N PRO A 236 -14.70 -5.17 -13.88
CA PRO A 236 -16.12 -5.48 -13.63
C PRO A 236 -16.42 -6.98 -13.54
N MET A 237 -15.51 -7.85 -14.03
CA MET A 237 -15.62 -9.29 -13.97
C MET A 237 -15.13 -9.90 -12.65
N MET A 238 -14.50 -9.11 -11.77
CA MET A 238 -14.01 -9.61 -10.49
C MET A 238 -15.15 -9.82 -9.50
N SER A 239 -15.01 -10.82 -8.62
CA SER A 239 -15.86 -11.01 -7.46
C SER A 239 -15.06 -10.74 -6.19
N GLU A 240 -15.49 -9.78 -5.41
CA GLU A 240 -14.86 -9.47 -4.12
C GLU A 240 -15.37 -10.34 -2.98
N MET A 241 -16.58 -10.87 -3.13
CA MET A 241 -17.31 -11.53 -2.06
C MET A 241 -17.22 -13.05 -2.09
N ALA A 242 -17.19 -13.63 -3.29
CA ALA A 242 -17.19 -15.07 -3.45
C ALA A 242 -15.84 -15.70 -3.02
N PHE A 243 -14.77 -14.92 -3.01
CA PHE A 243 -13.45 -15.40 -2.68
C PHE A 243 -12.65 -14.32 -1.93
N PHE A 244 -12.66 -14.42 -0.61
CA PHE A 244 -11.87 -13.58 0.28
C PHE A 244 -10.99 -14.47 1.14
N VAL A 245 -9.68 -14.36 1.01
CA VAL A 245 -8.71 -15.14 1.77
C VAL A 245 -7.62 -14.23 2.32
N LYS A 246 -7.51 -14.21 3.65
CA LYS A 246 -6.36 -13.67 4.39
C LYS A 246 -6.12 -14.61 5.56
N ASP A 247 -5.26 -15.59 5.32
CA ASP A 247 -5.12 -16.75 6.17
C ASP A 247 -3.65 -17.18 6.26
N VAL A 248 -3.24 -17.54 7.46
CA VAL A 248 -1.89 -18.03 7.76
C VAL A 248 -1.99 -19.31 8.59
N VAL A 249 -1.34 -20.36 8.11
CA VAL A 249 -1.27 -21.66 8.75
C VAL A 249 0.19 -21.95 9.16
N GLY A 250 0.39 -22.42 10.35
CA GLY A 250 1.67 -22.88 10.85
C GLY A 250 1.54 -24.18 11.63
N PRO A 251 2.64 -24.74 12.13
CA PRO A 251 2.62 -26.01 12.90
C PRO A 251 1.73 -26.01 14.14
N LYS A 252 1.49 -24.83 14.73
CA LYS A 252 0.71 -24.70 15.98
C LYS A 252 -0.75 -24.27 15.75
N GLY A 253 -1.21 -24.14 14.50
CA GLY A 253 -2.57 -23.72 14.19
C GLY A 253 -2.66 -22.74 13.05
N CYS A 254 -3.71 -21.92 13.03
CA CYS A 254 -3.89 -20.89 12.01
C CYS A 254 -4.51 -19.62 12.56
N VAL A 255 -4.34 -18.54 11.82
CA VAL A 255 -5.01 -17.27 12.04
C VAL A 255 -5.57 -16.74 10.72
N SER A 256 -6.79 -16.24 10.73
CA SER A 256 -7.47 -15.75 9.53
C SER A 256 -8.16 -14.42 9.81
N ILE A 257 -8.18 -13.54 8.81
CA ILE A 257 -9.04 -12.36 8.82
C ILE A 257 -10.41 -12.77 8.27
N ALA A 258 -11.47 -12.57 9.05
CA ALA A 258 -12.84 -12.71 8.56
C ALA A 258 -13.28 -11.44 7.82
N ALA A 259 -13.91 -11.62 6.66
CA ALA A 259 -14.46 -10.53 5.89
C ALA A 259 -15.70 -9.92 6.59
N LYS A 260 -15.90 -8.61 6.44
CA LYS A 260 -17.19 -7.98 6.74
C LYS A 260 -18.31 -8.62 5.91
N SER A 261 -19.44 -8.86 6.53
CA SER A 261 -20.66 -9.25 5.82
C SER A 261 -21.00 -8.21 4.74
N ALA A 262 -21.46 -8.68 3.60
CA ALA A 262 -21.78 -7.84 2.45
C ALA A 262 -22.72 -6.67 2.82
N GLY A 263 -22.29 -5.46 2.55
CA GLY A 263 -23.13 -4.26 2.74
C GLY A 263 -22.41 -2.93 2.93
N ALA A 264 -21.13 -2.93 3.27
CA ALA A 264 -20.39 -1.69 3.43
C ALA A 264 -19.34 -1.53 2.31
N ALA A 265 -19.77 -1.08 1.15
CA ALA A 265 -18.88 -0.45 0.21
C ALA A 265 -18.46 0.90 0.81
N GLY A 266 -17.35 0.93 1.54
CA GLY A 266 -16.72 2.17 1.97
C GLY A 266 -16.15 2.92 0.79
N SER A 267 -15.91 4.22 0.95
CA SER A 267 -15.16 5.03 -0.01
C SER A 267 -13.78 4.43 -0.23
N SER A 268 -13.23 4.53 -1.44
CA SER A 268 -11.84 4.14 -1.74
C SER A 268 -10.80 4.85 -0.88
N ASP A 269 -11.19 5.92 -0.20
CA ASP A 269 -10.35 6.74 0.70
C ASP A 269 -10.35 6.21 2.13
N ASP A 270 -11.17 5.21 2.44
CA ASP A 270 -11.27 4.62 3.77
C ASP A 270 -10.28 3.45 3.89
N VAL A 271 -9.27 3.61 4.74
CA VAL A 271 -8.26 2.58 5.04
C VAL A 271 -8.92 1.30 5.58
N ASP A 272 -9.99 1.44 6.38
CA ASP A 272 -10.74 0.30 6.91
C ASP A 272 -11.48 -0.46 5.80
N ALA A 273 -11.96 0.26 4.77
CA ALA A 273 -12.56 -0.37 3.59
C ALA A 273 -11.53 -1.16 2.77
N HIS A 274 -10.28 -0.68 2.68
CA HIS A 274 -9.20 -1.41 2.02
C HIS A 274 -8.73 -2.63 2.81
N SER A 275 -8.65 -2.52 4.14
CA SER A 275 -8.19 -3.63 4.97
C SER A 275 -9.22 -4.76 5.07
N LYS A 276 -10.52 -4.43 4.92
CA LYS A 276 -11.68 -5.35 5.01
C LYS A 276 -11.61 -6.28 6.23
N THR A 277 -11.11 -5.75 7.36
CA THR A 277 -10.88 -6.54 8.56
C THR A 277 -11.99 -6.30 9.56
N GLU A 278 -12.74 -7.33 9.89
CA GLU A 278 -13.81 -7.27 10.89
C GLU A 278 -13.39 -7.98 12.19
N SER A 279 -12.81 -9.14 12.06
CA SER A 279 -12.33 -9.94 13.18
C SER A 279 -11.17 -10.85 12.78
N LEU A 280 -10.38 -11.24 13.77
CA LEU A 280 -9.37 -12.26 13.64
C LEU A 280 -9.88 -13.56 14.26
N LEU A 281 -9.82 -14.64 13.49
CA LEU A 281 -10.13 -15.99 13.94
C LEU A 281 -8.82 -16.73 14.17
N VAL A 282 -8.67 -17.28 15.36
CA VAL A 282 -7.49 -18.08 15.73
C VAL A 282 -7.92 -19.51 16.01
N HIS A 283 -7.20 -20.46 15.43
CA HIS A 283 -7.35 -21.88 15.72
C HIS A 283 -6.02 -22.45 16.20
N HIS A 284 -6.05 -23.09 17.37
CA HIS A 284 -4.90 -23.79 17.94
C HIS A 284 -4.90 -25.26 17.50
N GLY A 285 -3.76 -25.73 17.01
CA GLY A 285 -3.61 -27.10 16.48
C GLY A 285 -3.28 -28.14 17.56
N GLU A 286 -3.47 -27.84 18.85
CA GLU A 286 -3.22 -28.78 19.93
C GLU A 286 -4.30 -29.87 19.99
N LEU A 287 -3.85 -31.12 20.13
CA LEU A 287 -4.72 -32.28 20.30
C LEU A 287 -4.63 -32.78 21.73
N GLY A 288 -5.79 -33.15 22.31
CA GLY A 288 -5.85 -33.86 23.56
C GLY A 288 -5.39 -35.32 23.44
N GLU A 289 -5.35 -36.02 24.55
CA GLU A 289 -4.94 -37.46 24.60
C GLU A 289 -5.85 -38.34 23.74
N ASP A 290 -7.10 -37.93 23.52
CA ASP A 290 -8.10 -38.61 22.69
C ASP A 290 -7.96 -38.28 21.19
N GLY A 291 -6.98 -37.47 20.81
CA GLY A 291 -6.78 -37.02 19.41
C GLY A 291 -7.77 -35.96 18.91
N THR A 292 -8.63 -35.42 19.77
CA THR A 292 -9.51 -34.29 19.44
C THR A 292 -8.85 -32.95 19.76
N PHE A 293 -9.33 -31.84 19.13
CA PHE A 293 -8.82 -30.52 19.45
C PHE A 293 -9.10 -30.12 20.88
N VAL A 294 -8.09 -29.59 21.55
CA VAL A 294 -8.27 -28.93 22.85
C VAL A 294 -9.10 -27.66 22.60
N LYS A 295 -10.28 -27.60 23.19
CA LYS A 295 -11.13 -26.39 23.13
C LYS A 295 -10.46 -25.29 23.96
N ALA A 296 -10.19 -24.15 23.32
CA ALA A 296 -9.74 -22.94 24.02
C ALA A 296 -10.84 -22.36 24.91
#